data_599a5a97175960bec8b2e249d30a2268
#
_entry.id   599a5a97175960bec8b2e249d30a2268
#
_cell.length_a   1.000
_cell.length_b   1.000
_cell.length_c   1.000
_cell.angle_alpha   90.00
_cell.angle_beta   90.00
_cell.angle_gamma   90.00
#
_symmetry.space_group_name_H-M   'P 1'
#
loop_
_entity.id
_entity.type
_entity.pdbx_description
1 polymer ?
#
loop_
_entity_poly.entity_id
_entity_poly.type
_entity_poly.pdbx_seq_one_letter_code
_entity_poly.pdbx_strand_id
1 'polypeptide(L)'
;MNAPAQQQLRRATVADAPKIAQSFAAAFARDPVFDWLVRADGRRQLALQRFFGWILESRTLPHGETWMTADGLAAATWIPPQPEGSATHLAEDLRMLPMIVRLTGVPRLPRGAAMAAAMEHAHPEAPYFYLAFIGVAPRMQGSGLGTALLKRTLARIDALGTNAYLENSNPRNLKLYERAGFSVLREITARKDAPPVYAMWRPART
;
A
#
# COMPACT_ATOMS: atom_id res chain seq x y z
N MET A 1 21.39 -26.23 8.20
CA MET A 1 20.23 -25.34 7.92
C MET A 1 20.73 -24.22 7.02
N ASN A 2 20.45 -24.32 5.71
CA ASN A 2 20.85 -23.28 4.76
C ASN A 2 20.06 -22.01 5.11
N ALA A 3 20.76 -20.90 5.37
CA ALA A 3 20.15 -19.58 5.42
C ALA A 3 19.30 -19.38 4.15
N PRO A 4 18.04 -18.89 4.25
CA PRO A 4 17.26 -18.62 3.07
C PRO A 4 18.10 -17.66 2.21
N ALA A 5 18.36 -18.05 0.96
CA ALA A 5 19.04 -17.21 -0.01
C ALA A 5 18.41 -15.82 0.10
N GLN A 6 19.24 -14.80 0.39
CA GLN A 6 18.79 -13.39 0.43
C GLN A 6 18.16 -13.14 -0.93
N GLN A 7 16.83 -13.22 -0.98
CA GLN A 7 16.11 -12.95 -2.22
C GLN A 7 16.50 -11.55 -2.66
N GLN A 8 17.18 -11.46 -3.79
CA GLN A 8 17.71 -10.22 -4.32
C GLN A 8 16.53 -9.26 -4.60
N LEU A 9 16.49 -8.15 -3.85
CA LEU A 9 15.52 -7.10 -4.08
C LEU A 9 15.98 -6.24 -5.26
N ARG A 10 15.09 -6.00 -6.18
CA ARG A 10 15.30 -5.10 -7.32
C ARG A 10 14.19 -4.07 -7.45
N ARG A 11 14.44 -3.01 -8.19
CA ARG A 11 13.40 -2.09 -8.62
C ARG A 11 12.46 -2.79 -9.59
N ALA A 12 11.18 -2.55 -9.44
CA ALA A 12 10.16 -3.01 -10.37
C ALA A 12 10.06 -2.06 -11.57
N THR A 13 9.68 -2.62 -12.69
CA THR A 13 9.34 -1.91 -13.91
C THR A 13 7.86 -2.08 -14.23
N VAL A 14 7.34 -1.36 -15.22
CA VAL A 14 5.94 -1.50 -15.66
C VAL A 14 5.62 -2.93 -16.10
N ALA A 15 6.59 -3.64 -16.69
CA ALA A 15 6.43 -5.05 -17.09
C ALA A 15 6.19 -6.00 -15.89
N ASP A 16 6.55 -5.59 -14.68
CA ASP A 16 6.34 -6.38 -13.47
C ASP A 16 4.94 -6.19 -12.85
N ALA A 17 4.18 -5.19 -13.31
CA ALA A 17 2.88 -4.84 -12.73
C ALA A 17 1.91 -6.03 -12.63
N PRO A 18 1.72 -6.89 -13.66
CA PRO A 18 0.80 -8.02 -13.55
C PRO A 18 1.20 -9.02 -12.46
N LYS A 19 2.50 -9.26 -12.31
CA LYS A 19 3.04 -10.20 -11.33
C LYS A 19 2.91 -9.68 -9.90
N ILE A 20 3.21 -8.40 -9.68
CA ILE A 20 3.03 -7.74 -8.38
C ILE A 20 1.54 -7.68 -8.04
N ALA A 21 0.67 -7.33 -9.00
CA ALA A 21 -0.77 -7.26 -8.80
C ALA A 21 -1.37 -8.60 -8.35
N GLN A 22 -0.90 -9.70 -8.93
CA GLN A 22 -1.30 -11.05 -8.50
C GLN A 22 -0.89 -11.33 -7.05
N SER A 23 0.34 -10.98 -6.68
CA SER A 23 0.86 -11.17 -5.32
C SER A 23 0.15 -10.29 -4.31
N PHE A 24 -0.13 -9.02 -4.64
CA PHE A 24 -0.90 -8.11 -3.80
C PHE A 24 -2.35 -8.59 -3.63
N ALA A 25 -3.01 -9.00 -4.70
CA ALA A 25 -4.37 -9.54 -4.63
C ALA A 25 -4.46 -10.76 -3.68
N ALA A 26 -3.44 -11.61 -3.66
CA ALA A 26 -3.36 -12.73 -2.73
C ALA A 26 -3.03 -12.28 -1.29
N ALA A 27 -2.11 -11.33 -1.12
CA ALA A 27 -1.70 -10.82 0.19
C ALA A 27 -2.83 -10.07 0.91
N PHE A 28 -3.62 -9.28 0.15
CA PHE A 28 -4.72 -8.47 0.67
C PHE A 28 -6.08 -9.17 0.61
N ALA A 29 -6.15 -10.44 0.16
CA ALA A 29 -7.41 -11.17 0.03
C ALA A 29 -8.23 -11.27 1.33
N ARG A 30 -7.53 -11.27 2.49
CA ARG A 30 -8.13 -11.33 3.84
C ARG A 30 -7.73 -10.13 4.71
N ASP A 31 -7.37 -9.02 4.09
CA ASP A 31 -7.12 -7.77 4.81
C ASP A 31 -8.44 -7.19 5.32
N PRO A 32 -8.53 -6.72 6.58
CA PRO A 32 -9.79 -6.24 7.15
C PRO A 32 -10.47 -5.14 6.33
N VAL A 33 -9.71 -4.16 5.83
CA VAL A 33 -10.26 -3.07 5.03
C VAL A 33 -10.74 -3.57 3.67
N PHE A 34 -9.95 -4.44 3.01
CA PHE A 34 -10.36 -5.02 1.74
C PHE A 34 -11.54 -6.00 1.89
N ASP A 35 -11.69 -6.69 3.02
CA ASP A 35 -12.88 -7.51 3.30
C ASP A 35 -14.14 -6.66 3.44
N TRP A 36 -14.01 -5.50 4.06
CA TRP A 36 -15.13 -4.58 4.23
C TRP A 36 -15.49 -3.84 2.93
N LEU A 37 -14.48 -3.43 2.13
CA LEU A 37 -14.65 -2.64 0.91
C LEU A 37 -15.01 -3.45 -0.32
N VAL A 38 -14.29 -4.55 -0.55
CA VAL A 38 -14.31 -5.26 -1.84
C VAL A 38 -15.52 -6.16 -1.92
N ARG A 39 -16.08 -6.27 -3.12
CA ARG A 39 -17.17 -7.22 -3.44
C ARG A 39 -16.88 -8.62 -2.91
N ALA A 40 -17.94 -9.35 -2.48
CA ALA A 40 -17.81 -10.67 -1.85
C ALA A 40 -18.20 -11.83 -2.78
N ASP A 41 -18.42 -11.56 -4.06
CA ASP A 41 -18.82 -12.57 -5.06
C ASP A 41 -17.61 -13.23 -5.77
N GLY A 42 -17.87 -14.17 -6.66
CA GLY A 42 -16.85 -14.90 -7.42
C GLY A 42 -15.90 -14.02 -8.27
N ARG A 43 -16.19 -12.73 -8.43
CA ARG A 43 -15.36 -11.78 -9.15
C ARG A 43 -14.32 -11.07 -8.25
N ARG A 44 -14.37 -11.31 -6.92
CA ARG A 44 -13.49 -10.62 -5.94
C ARG A 44 -12.02 -10.68 -6.30
N GLN A 45 -11.49 -11.88 -6.57
CA GLN A 45 -10.06 -12.07 -6.84
C GLN A 45 -9.61 -11.32 -8.11
N LEU A 46 -10.41 -11.39 -9.17
CA LEU A 46 -10.13 -10.67 -10.40
C LEU A 46 -10.23 -9.14 -10.21
N ALA A 47 -11.19 -8.69 -9.39
CA ALA A 47 -11.34 -7.27 -9.09
C ALA A 47 -10.13 -6.73 -8.32
N LEU A 48 -9.61 -7.48 -7.33
CA LEU A 48 -8.38 -7.14 -6.62
C LEU A 48 -7.17 -7.07 -7.55
N GLN A 49 -6.98 -8.08 -8.42
CA GLN A 49 -5.87 -8.08 -9.38
C GLN A 49 -5.91 -6.86 -10.32
N ARG A 50 -7.09 -6.54 -10.85
CA ARG A 50 -7.26 -5.38 -11.73
C ARG A 50 -7.03 -4.06 -11.00
N PHE A 51 -7.49 -3.94 -9.75
CA PHE A 51 -7.27 -2.78 -8.92
C PHE A 51 -5.77 -2.57 -8.66
N PHE A 52 -5.06 -3.60 -8.21
CA PHE A 52 -3.63 -3.49 -7.96
C PHE A 52 -2.84 -3.26 -9.25
N GLY A 53 -3.22 -3.87 -10.36
CA GLY A 53 -2.60 -3.61 -11.67
C GLY A 53 -2.72 -2.13 -12.04
N TRP A 54 -3.94 -1.58 -11.96
CA TRP A 54 -4.18 -0.19 -12.25
C TRP A 54 -3.40 0.77 -11.32
N ILE A 55 -3.41 0.51 -10.00
CA ILE A 55 -2.65 1.31 -9.02
C ILE A 55 -1.14 1.27 -9.35
N LEU A 56 -0.60 0.09 -9.63
CA LEU A 56 0.80 -0.06 -9.97
C LEU A 56 1.18 0.74 -11.20
N GLU A 57 0.45 0.58 -12.30
CA GLU A 57 0.76 1.22 -13.58
C GLU A 57 0.57 2.72 -13.57
N SER A 58 -0.50 3.21 -12.91
CA SER A 58 -0.88 4.62 -12.96
C SER A 58 -0.38 5.47 -11.79
N ARG A 59 -0.15 4.86 -10.60
CA ARG A 59 0.10 5.64 -9.38
C ARG A 59 1.45 5.38 -8.72
N THR A 60 2.04 4.19 -8.84
CA THR A 60 3.25 3.88 -8.05
C THR A 60 4.48 3.60 -8.89
N LEU A 61 4.41 2.79 -9.94
CA LEU A 61 5.56 2.48 -10.79
C LEU A 61 6.17 3.70 -11.49
N PRO A 62 5.38 4.72 -11.95
CA PRO A 62 5.95 5.91 -12.57
C PRO A 62 6.94 6.67 -11.67
N HIS A 63 6.80 6.56 -10.35
CA HIS A 63 7.72 7.20 -9.40
C HIS A 63 9.06 6.47 -9.22
N GLY A 64 9.20 5.24 -9.73
CA GLY A 64 10.43 4.45 -9.64
C GLY A 64 10.81 3.97 -8.24
N GLU A 65 9.91 4.09 -7.25
CA GLU A 65 10.17 3.71 -5.84
C GLU A 65 9.40 2.43 -5.45
N THR A 66 9.20 1.54 -6.42
CA THR A 66 8.65 0.20 -6.19
C THR A 66 9.77 -0.82 -6.16
N TRP A 67 9.89 -1.54 -5.06
CA TRP A 67 10.87 -2.61 -4.85
C TRP A 67 10.18 -3.96 -4.75
N MET A 68 10.79 -4.98 -5.32
CA MET A 68 10.23 -6.33 -5.34
C MET A 68 11.30 -7.41 -5.23
N THR A 69 10.90 -8.61 -4.84
CA THR A 69 11.70 -9.82 -5.01
C THR A 69 11.76 -10.23 -6.48
N ALA A 70 12.85 -10.87 -6.91
CA ALA A 70 13.03 -11.28 -8.32
C ALA A 70 11.87 -12.17 -8.83
N ASP A 71 11.32 -13.01 -7.95
CA ASP A 71 10.17 -13.88 -8.22
C ASP A 71 8.81 -13.16 -8.15
N GLY A 72 8.77 -11.89 -7.71
CA GLY A 72 7.56 -11.08 -7.61
C GLY A 72 6.61 -11.49 -6.48
N LEU A 73 7.05 -12.31 -5.55
CA LEU A 73 6.22 -12.79 -4.45
C LEU A 73 6.08 -11.78 -3.29
N ALA A 74 6.93 -10.76 -3.29
CA ALA A 74 6.84 -9.66 -2.35
C ALA A 74 7.20 -8.34 -3.03
N ALA A 75 6.48 -7.28 -2.70
CA ALA A 75 6.77 -5.93 -3.19
C ALA A 75 6.34 -4.88 -2.17
N ALA A 76 6.97 -3.71 -2.27
CA ALA A 76 6.59 -2.49 -1.57
C ALA A 76 6.59 -1.32 -2.55
N THR A 77 5.52 -0.55 -2.55
CA THR A 77 5.34 0.58 -3.45
C THR A 77 5.28 1.87 -2.65
N TRP A 78 6.13 2.82 -3.03
CA TRP A 78 6.23 4.11 -2.38
C TRP A 78 5.96 5.24 -3.36
N ILE A 79 5.35 6.29 -2.85
CA ILE A 79 5.14 7.54 -3.57
C ILE A 79 6.01 8.60 -2.88
N PRO A 80 6.96 9.24 -3.57
CA PRO A 80 7.78 10.31 -3.01
C PRO A 80 6.92 11.54 -2.71
N PRO A 81 7.43 12.49 -1.88
CA PRO A 81 6.75 13.76 -1.65
C PRO A 81 6.38 14.43 -2.96
N GLN A 82 5.15 14.86 -3.08
CA GLN A 82 4.67 15.59 -4.25
C GLN A 82 4.82 17.11 -4.01
N PRO A 83 5.12 17.90 -5.06
CA PRO A 83 5.10 19.35 -4.96
C PRO A 83 3.72 19.84 -4.51
N GLU A 84 3.70 20.88 -3.67
CA GLU A 84 2.46 21.55 -3.29
C GLU A 84 1.74 22.06 -4.54
N GLY A 85 0.41 21.82 -4.60
CA GLY A 85 -0.41 22.30 -5.72
C GLY A 85 -0.42 21.42 -6.96
N SER A 86 0.04 20.17 -6.92
CA SER A 86 -0.15 19.25 -8.04
C SER A 86 -1.65 18.92 -8.18
N ALA A 87 -2.35 19.70 -8.99
CA ALA A 87 -3.80 19.67 -9.21
C ALA A 87 -4.31 18.43 -9.99
N THR A 88 -3.60 17.32 -9.91
CA THR A 88 -3.89 16.12 -10.70
C THR A 88 -4.96 15.21 -10.09
N HIS A 89 -5.39 15.46 -8.85
CA HIS A 89 -6.23 14.52 -8.13
C HIS A 89 -7.64 14.37 -8.72
N LEU A 90 -8.33 15.44 -9.10
CA LEU A 90 -9.73 15.36 -9.54
C LEU A 90 -9.91 14.59 -10.86
N ALA A 91 -9.07 14.86 -11.87
CA ALA A 91 -9.16 14.15 -13.15
C ALA A 91 -8.74 12.68 -13.02
N GLU A 92 -7.77 12.39 -12.16
CA GLU A 92 -7.32 11.04 -11.85
C GLU A 92 -8.36 10.27 -11.03
N ASP A 93 -9.02 10.92 -10.07
CA ASP A 93 -10.09 10.34 -9.26
C ASP A 93 -11.31 9.96 -10.12
N LEU A 94 -11.65 10.79 -11.11
CA LEU A 94 -12.69 10.46 -12.11
C LEU A 94 -12.31 9.25 -12.96
N ARG A 95 -11.05 9.13 -13.38
CA ARG A 95 -10.54 7.96 -14.12
C ARG A 95 -10.54 6.68 -13.26
N MET A 96 -10.40 6.82 -11.94
CA MET A 96 -10.43 5.71 -11.00
C MET A 96 -11.85 5.19 -10.74
N LEU A 97 -12.90 5.99 -10.94
CA LEU A 97 -14.26 5.63 -10.60
C LEU A 97 -14.74 4.30 -11.21
N PRO A 98 -14.54 3.99 -12.52
CA PRO A 98 -14.93 2.70 -13.08
C PRO A 98 -14.20 1.51 -12.41
N MET A 99 -12.95 1.72 -11.99
CA MET A 99 -12.17 0.71 -11.28
C MET A 99 -12.71 0.48 -9.86
N ILE A 100 -13.04 1.55 -9.15
CA ILE A 100 -13.65 1.47 -7.81
C ILE A 100 -14.99 0.73 -7.89
N VAL A 101 -15.85 1.05 -8.87
CA VAL A 101 -17.13 0.35 -9.08
C VAL A 101 -16.91 -1.15 -9.30
N ARG A 102 -15.90 -1.52 -10.10
CA ARG A 102 -15.57 -2.94 -10.32
C ARG A 102 -15.03 -3.62 -9.06
N LEU A 103 -14.25 -2.91 -8.25
CA LEU A 103 -13.66 -3.41 -7.02
C LEU A 103 -14.72 -3.64 -5.95
N THR A 104 -15.52 -2.61 -5.67
CA THR A 104 -16.47 -2.63 -4.55
C THR A 104 -17.83 -3.22 -4.90
N GLY A 105 -18.23 -3.09 -6.16
CA GLY A 105 -19.63 -3.22 -6.57
C GLY A 105 -20.45 -2.02 -6.11
N VAL A 106 -21.59 -1.77 -6.79
CA VAL A 106 -22.45 -0.60 -6.52
C VAL A 106 -22.88 -0.49 -5.04
N PRO A 107 -23.30 -1.58 -4.34
CA PRO A 107 -23.77 -1.47 -2.95
C PRO A 107 -22.70 -0.99 -1.95
N ARG A 108 -21.43 -1.18 -2.25
CA ARG A 108 -20.31 -0.80 -1.35
C ARG A 108 -19.59 0.49 -1.75
N LEU A 109 -20.02 1.17 -2.81
CA LEU A 109 -19.46 2.47 -3.21
C LEU A 109 -19.41 3.50 -2.08
N PRO A 110 -20.48 3.66 -1.26
CA PRO A 110 -20.43 4.62 -0.14
C PRO A 110 -19.36 4.28 0.90
N ARG A 111 -19.00 2.99 1.06
CA ARG A 111 -17.90 2.58 1.95
C ARG A 111 -16.56 3.04 1.40
N GLY A 112 -16.35 2.85 0.10
CA GLY A 112 -15.13 3.30 -0.58
C GLY A 112 -14.93 4.80 -0.49
N ALA A 113 -15.97 5.58 -0.76
CA ALA A 113 -15.94 7.03 -0.65
C ALA A 113 -15.65 7.50 0.79
N ALA A 114 -16.32 6.90 1.79
CA ALA A 114 -16.09 7.24 3.19
C ALA A 114 -14.65 6.91 3.64
N MET A 115 -14.10 5.75 3.23
CA MET A 115 -12.73 5.37 3.56
C MET A 115 -11.73 6.32 2.91
N ALA A 116 -11.88 6.63 1.62
CA ALA A 116 -11.00 7.55 0.91
C ALA A 116 -10.99 8.94 1.57
N ALA A 117 -12.15 9.49 1.88
CA ALA A 117 -12.27 10.79 2.55
C ALA A 117 -11.64 10.78 3.96
N ALA A 118 -11.82 9.70 4.73
CA ALA A 118 -11.25 9.58 6.07
C ALA A 118 -9.72 9.45 6.04
N MET A 119 -9.17 8.72 5.06
CA MET A 119 -7.72 8.59 4.85
C MET A 119 -7.13 9.93 4.40
N GLU A 120 -7.74 10.60 3.41
CA GLU A 120 -7.30 11.92 2.92
C GLU A 120 -7.20 12.95 4.05
N HIS A 121 -8.21 13.00 4.91
CA HIS A 121 -8.21 13.90 6.07
C HIS A 121 -7.13 13.56 7.12
N ALA A 122 -6.61 12.35 7.11
CA ALA A 122 -5.60 11.90 8.06
C ALA A 122 -4.16 12.15 7.60
N HIS A 123 -3.96 12.50 6.33
CA HIS A 123 -2.63 12.77 5.78
C HIS A 123 -1.97 13.96 6.48
N PRO A 124 -0.67 13.86 6.85
CA PRO A 124 0.09 14.97 7.40
C PRO A 124 0.35 16.07 6.37
N GLU A 125 0.51 17.32 6.83
CA GLU A 125 0.88 18.45 5.96
C GLU A 125 2.37 18.45 5.58
N ALA A 126 3.25 17.97 6.48
CA ALA A 126 4.68 17.93 6.22
C ALA A 126 5.03 16.95 5.09
N PRO A 127 6.04 17.24 4.23
CA PRO A 127 6.45 16.35 3.15
C PRO A 127 6.89 14.96 3.66
N TYR A 128 6.46 13.89 2.99
CA TYR A 128 6.78 12.51 3.34
C TYR A 128 6.81 11.59 2.12
N PHE A 129 7.53 10.48 2.25
CA PHE A 129 7.34 9.31 1.39
C PHE A 129 6.13 8.51 1.88
N TYR A 130 5.20 8.25 1.01
CA TYR A 130 4.00 7.46 1.30
C TYR A 130 4.18 5.99 0.92
N LEU A 131 4.11 5.09 1.89
CA LEU A 131 4.03 3.65 1.63
C LEU A 131 2.61 3.31 1.20
N ALA A 132 2.36 3.31 -0.11
CA ALA A 132 1.04 3.02 -0.65
C ALA A 132 0.62 1.56 -0.41
N PHE A 133 1.50 0.61 -0.71
CA PHE A 133 1.25 -0.81 -0.45
C PHE A 133 2.55 -1.56 -0.14
N ILE A 134 2.46 -2.52 0.78
CA ILE A 134 3.46 -3.56 0.97
C ILE A 134 2.73 -4.89 1.09
N GLY A 135 3.12 -5.87 0.28
CA GLY A 135 2.50 -7.19 0.27
C GLY A 135 3.51 -8.30 0.08
N VAL A 136 3.28 -9.39 0.80
CA VAL A 136 4.03 -10.65 0.68
C VAL A 136 3.03 -11.75 0.40
N ALA A 137 3.24 -12.51 -0.66
CA ALA A 137 2.38 -13.64 -1.02
C ALA A 137 2.20 -14.59 0.17
N PRO A 138 1.00 -15.12 0.46
CA PRO A 138 0.71 -15.88 1.67
C PRO A 138 1.71 -16.98 2.00
N ARG A 139 2.19 -17.71 0.99
CA ARG A 139 3.19 -18.78 1.15
C ARG A 139 4.57 -18.30 1.61
N MET A 140 4.85 -16.99 1.49
CA MET A 140 6.14 -16.38 1.84
C MET A 140 6.03 -15.45 3.05
N GLN A 141 4.86 -15.35 3.67
CA GLN A 141 4.69 -14.57 4.91
C GLN A 141 5.50 -15.20 6.05
N GLY A 142 5.98 -14.37 6.99
CA GLY A 142 6.85 -14.82 8.07
C GLY A 142 8.33 -15.02 7.69
N SER A 143 8.71 -14.91 6.41
CA SER A 143 10.08 -15.09 5.92
C SER A 143 11.00 -13.86 6.09
N GLY A 144 10.50 -12.75 6.62
CA GLY A 144 11.28 -11.51 6.77
C GLY A 144 11.29 -10.59 5.53
N LEU A 145 10.67 -10.98 4.42
CA LEU A 145 10.65 -10.19 3.18
C LEU A 145 10.04 -8.80 3.35
N GLY A 146 8.94 -8.67 4.10
CA GLY A 146 8.36 -7.36 4.41
C GLY A 146 9.34 -6.43 5.12
N THR A 147 10.08 -6.95 6.10
CA THR A 147 11.13 -6.20 6.81
C THR A 147 12.25 -5.79 5.85
N ALA A 148 12.69 -6.69 4.96
CA ALA A 148 13.75 -6.41 3.98
C ALA A 148 13.33 -5.32 3.00
N LEU A 149 12.09 -5.36 2.49
CA LEU A 149 11.53 -4.35 1.60
C LEU A 149 11.44 -2.97 2.30
N LEU A 150 10.94 -2.92 3.54
CA LEU A 150 10.91 -1.68 4.33
C LEU A 150 12.32 -1.11 4.52
N LYS A 151 13.27 -1.91 5.01
CA LYS A 151 14.65 -1.47 5.24
C LYS A 151 15.29 -0.90 3.98
N ARG A 152 15.05 -1.51 2.82
CA ARG A 152 15.65 -1.08 1.55
C ARG A 152 15.25 0.35 1.20
N THR A 153 13.96 0.70 1.31
CA THR A 153 13.49 2.05 0.97
C THR A 153 13.74 3.03 2.10
N LEU A 154 13.56 2.62 3.36
CA LEU A 154 13.79 3.49 4.51
C LEU A 154 15.22 3.98 4.60
N ALA A 155 16.22 3.15 4.25
CA ALA A 155 17.61 3.59 4.19
C ALA A 155 17.83 4.75 3.20
N ARG A 156 17.11 4.74 2.06
CA ARG A 156 17.14 5.85 1.10
C ARG A 156 16.40 7.08 1.63
N ILE A 157 15.24 6.88 2.26
CA ILE A 157 14.44 7.96 2.86
C ILE A 157 15.26 8.67 3.95
N ASP A 158 15.99 7.90 4.78
CA ASP A 158 16.89 8.41 5.82
C ASP A 158 18.02 9.23 5.20
N ALA A 159 18.65 8.74 4.13
CA ALA A 159 19.70 9.47 3.43
C ALA A 159 19.21 10.78 2.79
N LEU A 160 17.92 10.91 2.53
CA LEU A 160 17.27 12.13 2.02
C LEU A 160 16.80 13.06 3.15
N GLY A 161 16.93 12.66 4.42
CA GLY A 161 16.43 13.44 5.54
C GLY A 161 14.92 13.69 5.50
N THR A 162 14.13 12.75 4.97
CA THR A 162 12.71 12.94 4.70
C THR A 162 11.89 12.02 5.60
N ASN A 163 10.65 12.43 5.91
CA ASN A 163 9.70 11.66 6.70
C ASN A 163 9.10 10.51 5.87
N ALA A 164 8.46 9.55 6.58
CA ALA A 164 7.66 8.50 5.96
C ALA A 164 6.29 8.37 6.62
N TYR A 165 5.27 8.06 5.82
CA TYR A 165 3.88 7.89 6.26
C TYR A 165 3.28 6.62 5.65
N LEU A 166 2.35 6.02 6.37
CA LEU A 166 1.53 4.90 5.89
C LEU A 166 0.21 4.82 6.64
N GLU A 167 -0.78 4.16 6.03
CA GLU A 167 -1.98 3.70 6.71
C GLU A 167 -1.97 2.18 6.82
N ASN A 168 -1.97 1.70 8.05
CA ASN A 168 -1.98 0.26 8.34
C ASN A 168 -3.41 -0.24 8.54
N SER A 169 -3.89 -1.06 7.61
CA SER A 169 -5.22 -1.69 7.62
C SER A 169 -5.34 -2.93 8.51
N ASN A 170 -4.21 -3.49 8.97
CA ASN A 170 -4.20 -4.73 9.73
C ASN A 170 -3.42 -4.59 11.03
N PRO A 171 -4.09 -4.65 12.21
CA PRO A 171 -3.43 -4.51 13.52
C PRO A 171 -2.24 -5.46 13.75
N ARG A 172 -2.25 -6.64 13.10
CA ARG A 172 -1.15 -7.61 13.21
C ARG A 172 0.18 -7.07 12.68
N ASN A 173 0.14 -6.07 11.81
CA ASN A 173 1.32 -5.46 11.21
C ASN A 173 1.89 -4.29 12.03
N LEU A 174 1.22 -3.81 13.07
CA LEU A 174 1.69 -2.69 13.90
C LEU A 174 3.14 -2.88 14.36
N LYS A 175 3.44 -4.03 14.96
CA LYS A 175 4.80 -4.37 15.43
C LYS A 175 5.86 -4.39 14.32
N LEU A 176 5.47 -4.67 13.08
CA LEU A 176 6.38 -4.61 11.94
C LEU A 176 6.81 -3.16 11.67
N TYR A 177 5.84 -2.25 11.64
CA TYR A 177 6.09 -0.83 11.38
C TYR A 177 6.75 -0.13 12.56
N GLU A 178 6.36 -0.44 13.79
CA GLU A 178 7.00 0.08 14.99
C GLU A 178 8.49 -0.26 15.04
N ARG A 179 8.87 -1.52 14.74
CA ARG A 179 10.28 -1.92 14.61
C ARG A 179 11.02 -1.22 13.46
N ALA A 180 10.30 -0.71 12.46
CA ALA A 180 10.84 0.09 11.38
C ALA A 180 10.93 1.60 11.74
N GLY A 181 10.50 1.98 12.95
CA GLY A 181 10.57 3.35 13.46
C GLY A 181 9.31 4.18 13.25
N PHE A 182 8.21 3.58 12.84
CA PHE A 182 6.92 4.27 12.77
C PHE A 182 6.23 4.27 14.13
N SER A 183 5.48 5.34 14.39
CA SER A 183 4.55 5.45 15.52
C SER A 183 3.13 5.74 15.01
N VAL A 184 2.13 5.28 15.74
CA VAL A 184 0.73 5.59 15.43
C VAL A 184 0.47 7.06 15.76
N LEU A 185 0.02 7.84 14.75
CA LEU A 185 -0.46 9.21 14.92
C LEU A 185 -1.90 9.24 15.40
N ARG A 186 -2.75 8.46 14.73
CA ARG A 186 -4.18 8.36 15.01
C ARG A 186 -4.76 7.09 14.46
N GLU A 187 -5.90 6.70 14.98
CA GLU A 187 -6.79 5.71 14.40
C GLU A 187 -7.80 6.42 13.49
N ILE A 188 -7.99 5.88 12.30
CA ILE A 188 -8.95 6.37 11.29
C ILE A 188 -10.15 5.43 11.31
N THR A 189 -11.32 5.96 11.59
CA THR A 189 -12.60 5.24 11.51
C THR A 189 -13.48 5.88 10.46
N ALA A 190 -13.58 5.28 9.28
CA ALA A 190 -14.35 5.83 8.17
C ALA A 190 -15.87 5.80 8.41
N ARG A 191 -16.36 4.76 9.08
CA ARG A 191 -17.76 4.54 9.43
C ARG A 191 -17.84 3.66 10.68
N LYS A 192 -18.98 3.66 11.36
CA LYS A 192 -19.22 2.85 12.56
C LYS A 192 -19.02 1.34 12.34
N ASP A 193 -19.30 0.85 11.11
CA ASP A 193 -19.13 -0.56 10.70
C ASP A 193 -17.79 -0.84 10.00
N ALA A 194 -16.90 0.16 9.89
CA ALA A 194 -15.60 0.01 9.24
C ALA A 194 -14.55 -0.57 10.20
N PRO A 195 -13.61 -1.38 9.72
CA PRO A 195 -12.43 -1.74 10.50
C PRO A 195 -11.55 -0.51 10.70
N PRO A 196 -10.83 -0.42 11.83
CA PRO A 196 -9.89 0.66 12.09
C PRO A 196 -8.71 0.62 11.12
N VAL A 197 -8.21 1.80 10.75
CA VAL A 197 -6.98 2.01 10.01
C VAL A 197 -6.05 2.87 10.86
N TYR A 198 -4.79 2.53 10.94
CA TYR A 198 -3.83 3.25 11.77
C TYR A 198 -2.94 4.12 10.90
N ALA A 199 -3.12 5.44 10.96
CA ALA A 199 -2.20 6.40 10.39
C ALA A 199 -0.88 6.35 11.17
N MET A 200 0.22 6.05 10.50
CA MET A 200 1.52 5.88 11.14
C MET A 200 2.58 6.79 10.50
N TRP A 201 3.38 7.39 11.34
CA TRP A 201 4.41 8.36 10.98
C TRP A 201 5.79 7.91 11.43
N ARG A 202 6.76 8.16 10.59
CA ARG A 202 8.18 8.01 10.89
C ARG A 202 8.89 9.32 10.56
N PRO A 203 9.42 10.05 11.56
CA PRO A 203 10.16 11.27 11.31
C PRO A 203 11.46 10.99 10.56
N ALA A 204 11.95 11.99 9.85
CA ALA A 204 13.30 11.99 9.28
C ALA A 204 14.34 11.64 10.36
N ARG A 205 15.33 10.85 9.99
CA ARG A 205 16.49 10.58 10.85
C ARG A 205 17.62 11.49 10.42
N THR A 206 18.09 12.27 11.33
CA THR A 206 19.32 13.08 11.20
C THR A 206 20.56 12.22 11.38
#